data_dbf28fcd5f9d839daf011a0194c5627f
#
_entry.id   dbf28fcd5f9d839daf011a0194c5627f
#
_cell.length_a   1.000
_cell.length_b   1.000
_cell.length_c   1.000
_cell.angle_alpha   90.00
_cell.angle_beta   90.00
_cell.angle_gamma   90.00
#
_symmetry.space_group_name_H-M   'P 1'
#
loop_
_entity.id
_entity.type
_entity.pdbx_description
1 polymer ?
#
loop_
_entity_poly.entity_id
_entity_poly.type
_entity_poly.pdbx_seq_one_letter_code
_entity_poly.pdbx_strand_id
1 'polypeptide(L)'
;EQTQLSHLRAIIAEKASGRPIELTLKAEDSSEWTFMRPRDYPGVLADLMSELPWDRPLRAAKIHTAEDGTLVLDTFEFGEPLPFTSNHPQYEAKVERTLAYANENLPDWTDSQIRNYFASCSEDYALTITPFRMANHWQLVQELTGTDGTSVAIEAEDDPNLSRIIVAVSNSTRRSMLQRIATSLSKSGINIHRAYLDSVDDGANGWITLVGCVVQGPDGGSIDENSPLWKEVRGDLLRLKWLDQRTVRLGYSFKELTLPCAEIITALSDLINQYLVKKNPYAFNPTRLDTLVRSNITLAISIASLFQDRFNPRNPLQDSEYNARTAELKELIVNTVDLEDARTVFNVMLDAVDAVKRTNLFIEDRYALSMRIDPSLLTTDDRPECPFGVFFVHGRDFNGFHVRFRDISRGGVRAIHPKGIEQF
;
A
#
# COMPACT_ATOMS: atom_id res chain seq x y z
N GLU A 1 10.85 -26.96 -18.41
CA GLU A 1 11.89 -28.01 -18.29
C GLU A 1 13.31 -27.44 -18.47
N GLN A 2 13.62 -26.68 -19.53
CA GLN A 2 14.94 -26.05 -19.72
C GLN A 2 15.28 -25.03 -18.61
N THR A 3 14.32 -24.23 -18.16
CA THR A 3 14.47 -23.26 -17.07
C THR A 3 14.82 -23.98 -15.77
N GLN A 4 14.12 -25.05 -15.44
CA GLN A 4 14.37 -25.86 -14.23
C GLN A 4 15.76 -26.51 -14.26
N LEU A 5 16.19 -27.02 -15.42
CA LEU A 5 17.53 -27.56 -15.61
C LEU A 5 18.62 -26.50 -15.43
N SER A 6 18.38 -25.29 -15.88
CA SER A 6 19.33 -24.18 -15.72
C SER A 6 19.47 -23.77 -14.26
N HIS A 7 18.35 -23.71 -13.51
CA HIS A 7 18.37 -23.47 -12.06
C HIS A 7 19.12 -24.58 -11.31
N LEU A 8 18.82 -25.84 -11.63
CA LEU A 8 19.51 -26.95 -11.00
C LEU A 8 21.01 -26.94 -11.26
N ARG A 9 21.44 -26.63 -12.50
CA ARG A 9 22.87 -26.48 -12.83
C ARG A 9 23.52 -25.35 -12.05
N ALA A 10 22.84 -24.22 -11.89
CA ALA A 10 23.34 -23.10 -11.12
C ALA A 10 23.51 -23.46 -9.64
N ILE A 11 22.52 -24.13 -9.04
CA ILE A 11 22.58 -24.62 -7.64
C ILE A 11 23.75 -25.60 -7.45
N ILE A 12 23.95 -26.55 -8.38
CA ILE A 12 25.06 -27.48 -8.34
C ILE A 12 26.40 -26.75 -8.43
N ALA A 13 26.51 -25.76 -9.33
CA ALA A 13 27.72 -24.97 -9.50
C ALA A 13 28.04 -24.12 -8.26
N GLU A 14 27.02 -23.55 -7.61
CA GLU A 14 27.17 -22.82 -6.35
C GLU A 14 27.69 -23.72 -5.24
N LYS A 15 27.04 -24.87 -5.04
CA LYS A 15 27.48 -25.86 -4.04
C LYS A 15 28.91 -26.37 -4.30
N ALA A 16 29.30 -26.53 -5.57
CA ALA A 16 30.62 -26.99 -5.95
C ALA A 16 31.72 -25.91 -5.80
N SER A 17 31.39 -24.65 -6.06
CA SER A 17 32.36 -23.56 -6.04
C SER A 17 32.43 -22.81 -4.71
N GLY A 18 31.40 -22.94 -3.86
CA GLY A 18 31.21 -22.13 -2.64
C GLY A 18 31.05 -20.63 -2.90
N ARG A 19 30.74 -20.24 -4.14
CA ARG A 19 30.54 -18.84 -4.54
C ARG A 19 29.06 -18.60 -4.80
N PRO A 20 28.48 -17.52 -4.25
CA PRO A 20 27.11 -17.13 -4.53
C PRO A 20 26.87 -16.94 -6.02
N ILE A 21 25.79 -17.50 -6.54
CA ILE A 21 25.41 -17.36 -7.94
C ILE A 21 24.08 -16.61 -8.02
N GLU A 22 24.10 -15.50 -8.75
CA GLU A 22 22.88 -14.80 -9.14
C GLU A 22 22.56 -15.17 -10.58
N LEU A 23 21.30 -15.52 -10.83
CA LEU A 23 20.84 -15.91 -12.15
C LEU A 23 19.50 -15.24 -12.45
N THR A 24 19.38 -14.65 -13.63
CA THR A 24 18.11 -14.17 -14.17
C THR A 24 17.88 -14.86 -15.52
N LEU A 25 16.80 -15.60 -15.61
CA LEU A 25 16.37 -16.27 -16.83
C LEU A 25 15.10 -15.61 -17.35
N LYS A 26 15.02 -15.49 -18.68
CA LYS A 26 13.86 -14.93 -19.38
C LYS A 26 13.44 -15.93 -20.46
N ALA A 27 12.14 -16.23 -20.52
CA ALA A 27 11.60 -17.00 -21.64
C ALA A 27 11.85 -16.27 -22.97
N GLU A 28 11.93 -17.00 -24.08
CA GLU A 28 12.22 -16.43 -25.41
C GLU A 28 11.16 -15.38 -25.83
N ASP A 29 9.90 -15.63 -25.50
CA ASP A 29 8.78 -14.69 -25.72
C ASP A 29 8.66 -13.64 -24.62
N SER A 30 9.56 -13.69 -23.63
CA SER A 30 9.56 -12.84 -22.44
C SER A 30 8.26 -12.91 -21.61
N SER A 31 7.48 -13.99 -21.72
CA SER A 31 6.27 -14.23 -20.93
C SER A 31 6.54 -14.61 -19.48
N GLU A 32 7.76 -15.09 -19.20
CA GLU A 32 8.19 -15.51 -17.87
C GLU A 32 9.62 -15.02 -17.58
N TRP A 33 9.81 -14.47 -16.38
CA TRP A 33 11.13 -14.17 -15.84
C TRP A 33 11.32 -14.91 -14.54
N THR A 34 12.49 -15.54 -14.37
CA THR A 34 12.86 -16.22 -13.14
C THR A 34 14.17 -15.67 -12.59
N PHE A 35 14.17 -15.39 -11.31
CA PHE A 35 15.33 -14.89 -10.59
C PHE A 35 15.78 -15.93 -9.57
N MET A 36 17.08 -16.17 -9.52
CA MET A 36 17.72 -16.91 -8.44
C MET A 36 18.66 -15.96 -7.70
N ARG A 37 18.53 -15.87 -6.40
CA ARG A 37 19.37 -15.04 -5.52
C ARG A 37 19.95 -15.90 -4.41
N PRO A 38 21.22 -15.65 -4.01
CA PRO A 38 21.96 -16.51 -3.07
C PRO A 38 21.59 -16.28 -1.62
N ARG A 39 20.70 -15.34 -1.30
CA ARG A 39 20.34 -15.00 0.05
C ARG A 39 18.95 -14.39 0.14
N ASP A 40 18.23 -14.79 1.19
CA ASP A 40 16.98 -14.16 1.58
C ASP A 40 17.23 -13.03 2.62
N TYR A 41 16.45 -11.96 2.50
CA TYR A 41 16.43 -10.85 3.46
C TYR A 41 15.10 -10.08 3.34
N PRO A 42 14.63 -9.42 4.42
CA PRO A 42 13.43 -8.58 4.33
C PRO A 42 13.60 -7.50 3.26
N GLY A 43 12.83 -7.62 2.17
CA GLY A 43 12.87 -6.68 1.05
C GLY A 43 13.36 -7.25 -0.27
N VAL A 44 13.91 -8.47 -0.32
CA VAL A 44 14.39 -9.08 -1.57
C VAL A 44 13.31 -9.06 -2.67
N LEU A 45 12.08 -9.39 -2.34
CA LEU A 45 10.97 -9.34 -3.30
C LEU A 45 10.70 -7.90 -3.78
N ALA A 46 10.74 -6.90 -2.90
CA ALA A 46 10.55 -5.51 -3.29
C ALA A 46 11.65 -5.02 -4.24
N ASP A 47 12.89 -5.44 -4.00
CA ASP A 47 14.03 -5.13 -4.86
C ASP A 47 13.85 -5.77 -6.24
N LEU A 48 13.51 -7.07 -6.30
CA LEU A 48 13.27 -7.79 -7.56
C LEU A 48 12.11 -7.19 -8.36
N MET A 49 11.05 -6.74 -7.69
CA MET A 49 9.94 -6.05 -8.36
C MET A 49 10.37 -4.78 -9.09
N SER A 50 11.45 -4.14 -8.67
CA SER A 50 12.00 -2.95 -9.34
C SER A 50 12.73 -3.30 -10.64
N GLU A 51 13.24 -4.53 -10.79
CA GLU A 51 13.93 -5.02 -11.99
C GLU A 51 12.96 -5.45 -13.10
N LEU A 52 11.69 -5.73 -12.77
CA LEU A 52 10.70 -6.20 -13.73
C LEU A 52 10.34 -5.13 -14.78
N PRO A 53 9.99 -5.54 -16.02
CA PRO A 53 9.55 -4.62 -17.06
C PRO A 53 8.27 -3.90 -16.65
N TRP A 54 8.27 -2.57 -16.71
CA TRP A 54 7.16 -1.73 -16.28
C TRP A 54 5.97 -1.72 -17.27
N ASP A 55 6.24 -2.04 -18.53
CA ASP A 55 5.32 -2.00 -19.67
C ASP A 55 4.51 -3.29 -19.85
N ARG A 56 4.76 -4.30 -19.02
CA ARG A 56 4.06 -5.59 -19.09
C ARG A 56 3.17 -5.82 -17.87
N PRO A 57 1.89 -6.19 -18.06
CA PRO A 57 1.04 -6.57 -16.94
C PRO A 57 1.57 -7.87 -16.31
N LEU A 58 1.63 -7.90 -14.99
CA LEU A 58 1.99 -9.10 -14.24
C LEU A 58 0.74 -9.97 -14.11
N ARG A 59 0.84 -11.24 -14.58
CA ARG A 59 -0.24 -12.23 -14.50
C ARG A 59 -0.20 -13.00 -13.20
N ALA A 60 0.95 -13.56 -12.89
CA ALA A 60 1.18 -14.37 -11.70
C ALA A 60 2.60 -14.15 -11.17
N ALA A 61 2.80 -14.42 -9.89
CA ALA A 61 4.11 -14.46 -9.26
C ALA A 61 4.17 -15.62 -8.26
N LYS A 62 5.32 -16.30 -8.23
CA LYS A 62 5.61 -17.41 -7.31
C LYS A 62 6.96 -17.17 -6.68
N ILE A 63 6.97 -16.91 -5.40
CA ILE A 63 8.14 -16.58 -4.59
C ILE A 63 8.44 -17.75 -3.68
N HIS A 64 9.67 -18.24 -3.69
CA HIS A 64 10.10 -19.35 -2.89
C HIS A 64 11.49 -19.11 -2.30
N THR A 65 11.58 -19.14 -0.98
CA THR A 65 12.84 -19.16 -0.26
C THR A 65 13.12 -20.57 0.27
N ALA A 66 14.36 -21.03 0.15
CA ALA A 66 14.80 -22.28 0.79
C ALA A 66 14.68 -22.18 2.31
N GLU A 67 14.42 -23.31 2.98
CA GLU A 67 14.20 -23.34 4.44
C GLU A 67 15.35 -22.75 5.25
N ASP A 68 16.57 -22.86 4.75
CA ASP A 68 17.78 -22.31 5.37
C ASP A 68 18.08 -20.87 4.98
N GLY A 69 17.22 -20.22 4.17
CA GLY A 69 17.39 -18.84 3.70
C GLY A 69 18.55 -18.63 2.72
N THR A 70 19.19 -19.70 2.28
CA THR A 70 20.40 -19.63 1.43
C THR A 70 20.10 -19.51 -0.05
N LEU A 71 18.85 -19.61 -0.47
CA LEU A 71 18.42 -19.52 -1.85
C LEU A 71 17.04 -18.94 -1.97
N VAL A 72 16.88 -17.97 -2.86
CA VAL A 72 15.60 -17.42 -3.31
C VAL A 72 15.40 -17.77 -4.77
N LEU A 73 14.22 -18.27 -5.11
CA LEU A 73 13.81 -18.60 -6.47
C LEU A 73 12.44 -17.99 -6.76
N ASP A 74 12.43 -16.92 -7.52
CA ASP A 74 11.23 -16.15 -7.81
C ASP A 74 10.89 -16.22 -9.30
N THR A 75 9.64 -16.53 -9.59
CA THR A 75 9.12 -16.60 -10.96
C THR A 75 7.99 -15.57 -11.13
N PHE A 76 8.09 -14.79 -12.20
CA PHE A 76 7.09 -13.77 -12.57
C PHE A 76 6.58 -14.06 -13.98
N GLU A 77 5.28 -14.17 -14.11
CA GLU A 77 4.60 -14.45 -15.36
C GLU A 77 3.84 -13.21 -15.83
N PHE A 78 3.98 -12.86 -17.12
CA PHE A 78 3.41 -11.64 -17.70
C PHE A 78 2.26 -11.97 -18.65
N GLY A 79 1.27 -11.10 -18.71
CA GLY A 79 0.08 -11.20 -19.52
C GLY A 79 -1.19 -10.93 -18.73
N GLU A 80 -2.34 -11.20 -19.36
CA GLU A 80 -3.63 -11.18 -18.67
C GLU A 80 -3.92 -12.54 -18.05
N PRO A 81 -4.68 -12.61 -16.92
CA PRO A 81 -5.09 -13.86 -16.34
C PRO A 81 -5.92 -14.69 -17.34
N LEU A 82 -5.65 -15.97 -17.41
CA LEU A 82 -6.44 -16.90 -18.21
C LEU A 82 -7.57 -17.45 -17.33
N PRO A 83 -8.83 -17.45 -17.78
CA PRO A 83 -9.94 -17.98 -17.01
C PRO A 83 -9.86 -19.51 -16.91
N PHE A 84 -10.16 -20.05 -15.73
CA PHE A 84 -10.24 -21.49 -15.50
C PHE A 84 -11.59 -22.01 -15.98
N THR A 85 -11.64 -22.58 -17.18
CA THR A 85 -12.88 -23.00 -17.80
C THR A 85 -13.20 -24.47 -17.55
N SER A 86 -14.47 -24.86 -17.66
CA SER A 86 -14.94 -26.24 -17.54
C SER A 86 -14.32 -27.22 -18.59
N ASN A 87 -13.72 -26.68 -19.64
CA ASN A 87 -13.01 -27.47 -20.66
C ASN A 87 -11.58 -27.84 -20.23
N HIS A 88 -11.08 -27.28 -19.13
CA HIS A 88 -9.73 -27.60 -18.66
C HIS A 88 -9.65 -29.06 -18.16
N PRO A 89 -8.62 -29.85 -18.54
CA PRO A 89 -8.54 -31.27 -18.19
C PRO A 89 -8.63 -31.60 -16.69
N GLN A 90 -8.20 -30.67 -15.85
CA GLN A 90 -8.21 -30.83 -14.38
C GLN A 90 -9.45 -30.23 -13.71
N TYR A 91 -10.38 -29.63 -14.45
CA TYR A 91 -11.51 -28.88 -13.88
C TYR A 91 -12.35 -29.77 -12.93
N GLU A 92 -12.88 -30.88 -13.46
CA GLU A 92 -13.75 -31.75 -12.67
C GLU A 92 -13.03 -32.36 -11.45
N ALA A 93 -11.77 -32.77 -11.60
CA ALA A 93 -10.98 -33.31 -10.50
C ALA A 93 -10.77 -32.25 -9.37
N LYS A 94 -10.61 -30.98 -9.72
CA LYS A 94 -10.53 -29.89 -8.75
C LYS A 94 -11.86 -29.63 -8.05
N VAL A 95 -12.96 -29.61 -8.81
CA VAL A 95 -14.33 -29.46 -8.26
C VAL A 95 -14.65 -30.60 -7.30
N GLU A 96 -14.47 -31.86 -7.71
CA GLU A 96 -14.74 -33.03 -6.88
C GLU A 96 -13.92 -33.04 -5.57
N ARG A 97 -12.63 -32.70 -5.65
CA ARG A 97 -11.77 -32.59 -4.46
C ARG A 97 -12.26 -31.51 -3.51
N THR A 98 -12.72 -30.38 -4.04
CA THR A 98 -13.22 -29.25 -3.23
C THR A 98 -14.58 -29.59 -2.62
N LEU A 99 -15.46 -30.28 -3.37
CA LEU A 99 -16.74 -30.78 -2.86
C LEU A 99 -16.54 -31.78 -1.71
N ALA A 100 -15.59 -32.71 -1.85
CA ALA A 100 -15.28 -33.66 -0.79
C ALA A 100 -14.85 -32.95 0.50
N TYR A 101 -13.97 -31.94 0.38
CA TYR A 101 -13.57 -31.13 1.51
C TYR A 101 -14.73 -30.31 2.10
N ALA A 102 -15.54 -29.69 1.26
CA ALA A 102 -16.67 -28.87 1.68
C ALA A 102 -17.73 -29.67 2.43
N ASN A 103 -18.05 -30.87 1.98
CA ASN A 103 -19.01 -31.76 2.64
C ASN A 103 -18.61 -32.11 4.09
N GLU A 104 -17.32 -32.13 4.39
CA GLU A 104 -16.80 -32.43 5.71
C GLU A 104 -16.62 -31.18 6.59
N ASN A 105 -16.25 -30.04 5.99
CA ASN A 105 -15.74 -28.89 6.72
C ASN A 105 -16.58 -27.61 6.52
N LEU A 106 -17.38 -27.53 5.46
CA LEU A 106 -18.11 -26.32 5.04
C LEU A 106 -19.55 -26.68 4.58
N PRO A 107 -20.44 -27.07 5.52
CA PRO A 107 -21.76 -27.61 5.18
C PRO A 107 -22.68 -26.65 4.40
N ASP A 108 -22.39 -25.36 4.44
CA ASP A 108 -23.17 -24.34 3.71
C ASP A 108 -22.74 -24.16 2.24
N TRP A 109 -21.67 -24.85 1.81
CA TRP A 109 -21.17 -24.73 0.44
C TRP A 109 -21.86 -25.74 -0.48
N THR A 110 -22.48 -25.23 -1.54
CA THR A 110 -23.12 -26.05 -2.56
C THR A 110 -22.20 -26.31 -3.75
N ASP A 111 -22.48 -27.40 -4.50
CA ASP A 111 -21.80 -27.67 -5.78
C ASP A 111 -21.83 -26.47 -6.73
N SER A 112 -22.99 -25.82 -6.85
CA SER A 112 -23.15 -24.65 -7.72
C SER A 112 -22.26 -23.48 -7.31
N GLN A 113 -22.12 -23.21 -6.01
CA GLN A 113 -21.26 -22.15 -5.51
C GLN A 113 -19.78 -22.45 -5.80
N ILE A 114 -19.33 -23.67 -5.59
CA ILE A 114 -17.96 -24.11 -5.87
C ILE A 114 -17.65 -23.98 -7.37
N ARG A 115 -18.54 -24.46 -8.23
CA ARG A 115 -18.38 -24.34 -9.69
C ARG A 115 -18.36 -22.88 -10.15
N ASN A 116 -19.23 -22.04 -9.61
CA ASN A 116 -19.26 -20.62 -9.91
C ASN A 116 -17.95 -19.93 -9.47
N TYR A 117 -17.42 -20.29 -8.30
CA TYR A 117 -16.16 -19.75 -7.86
C TYR A 117 -14.98 -20.17 -8.76
N PHE A 118 -14.91 -21.46 -9.13
CA PHE A 118 -13.89 -21.91 -10.08
C PHE A 118 -14.00 -21.23 -11.43
N ALA A 119 -15.22 -20.98 -11.91
CA ALA A 119 -15.44 -20.24 -13.16
C ALA A 119 -14.96 -18.78 -13.09
N SER A 120 -14.89 -18.19 -11.89
CA SER A 120 -14.33 -16.85 -11.67
C SER A 120 -12.83 -16.85 -11.43
N CYS A 121 -12.20 -17.99 -11.17
CA CYS A 121 -10.78 -18.09 -10.90
C CYS A 121 -9.93 -17.96 -12.17
N SER A 122 -8.73 -17.40 -12.03
CA SER A 122 -7.67 -17.59 -13.03
C SER A 122 -7.18 -19.05 -13.00
N GLU A 123 -6.69 -19.53 -14.14
CA GLU A 123 -6.16 -20.89 -14.29
C GLU A 123 -5.00 -21.14 -13.32
N ASP A 124 -4.05 -20.19 -13.22
CA ASP A 124 -2.91 -20.29 -12.31
C ASP A 124 -3.35 -20.49 -10.87
N TYR A 125 -4.35 -19.71 -10.42
CA TYR A 125 -4.91 -19.82 -9.08
C TYR A 125 -5.63 -21.16 -8.88
N ALA A 126 -6.57 -21.51 -9.75
CA ALA A 126 -7.37 -22.72 -9.62
C ALA A 126 -6.52 -24.01 -9.59
N LEU A 127 -5.41 -24.04 -10.34
CA LEU A 127 -4.51 -25.18 -10.40
C LEU A 127 -3.66 -25.32 -9.13
N THR A 128 -3.34 -24.24 -8.43
CA THR A 128 -2.42 -24.24 -7.28
C THR A 128 -3.16 -24.26 -5.93
N ILE A 129 -4.36 -23.68 -5.85
CA ILE A 129 -5.09 -23.53 -4.59
C ILE A 129 -5.54 -24.89 -4.02
N THR A 130 -5.44 -25.04 -2.70
CA THR A 130 -6.00 -26.15 -1.96
C THR A 130 -7.43 -25.82 -1.52
N PRO A 131 -8.32 -26.83 -1.31
CA PRO A 131 -9.68 -26.57 -0.84
C PRO A 131 -9.76 -25.78 0.48
N PHE A 132 -8.88 -26.07 1.42
CA PHE A 132 -8.77 -25.34 2.68
C PHE A 132 -8.49 -23.85 2.46
N ARG A 133 -7.49 -23.51 1.65
CA ARG A 133 -7.14 -22.11 1.34
C ARG A 133 -8.21 -21.43 0.53
N MET A 134 -8.85 -22.17 -0.38
CA MET A 134 -9.94 -21.65 -1.17
C MET A 134 -11.09 -21.14 -0.29
N ALA A 135 -11.41 -21.82 0.80
CA ALA A 135 -12.45 -21.41 1.75
C ALA A 135 -12.16 -20.03 2.34
N ASN A 136 -10.92 -19.81 2.78
CA ASN A 136 -10.50 -18.56 3.38
C ASN A 136 -10.45 -17.42 2.34
N HIS A 137 -9.92 -17.68 1.15
CA HIS A 137 -9.89 -16.71 0.06
C HIS A 137 -11.31 -16.34 -0.42
N TRP A 138 -12.23 -17.32 -0.44
CA TRP A 138 -13.63 -17.08 -0.80
C TRP A 138 -14.26 -15.97 0.03
N GLN A 139 -14.09 -15.99 1.35
CA GLN A 139 -14.64 -14.97 2.23
C GLN A 139 -14.13 -13.58 1.84
N LEU A 140 -12.81 -13.42 1.65
CA LEU A 140 -12.20 -12.14 1.25
C LEU A 140 -12.69 -11.66 -0.12
N VAL A 141 -12.87 -12.59 -1.06
CA VAL A 141 -13.40 -12.27 -2.39
C VAL A 141 -14.86 -11.83 -2.31
N GLN A 142 -15.69 -12.51 -1.49
CA GLN A 142 -17.11 -12.12 -1.33
C GLN A 142 -17.26 -10.73 -0.72
N GLU A 143 -16.40 -10.34 0.23
CA GLU A 143 -16.39 -9.00 0.81
C GLU A 143 -16.10 -7.91 -0.24
N LEU A 144 -15.35 -8.25 -1.30
CA LEU A 144 -14.92 -7.30 -2.33
C LEU A 144 -15.74 -7.37 -3.62
N THR A 145 -16.55 -8.43 -3.83
CA THR A 145 -17.34 -8.58 -5.04
C THR A 145 -18.28 -7.40 -5.21
N GLY A 146 -18.18 -6.71 -6.35
CA GLY A 146 -18.99 -5.52 -6.66
C GLY A 146 -18.59 -4.27 -5.85
N THR A 147 -17.53 -4.32 -5.08
CA THR A 147 -17.02 -3.18 -4.28
C THR A 147 -15.61 -2.78 -4.71
N ASP A 148 -15.23 -1.55 -4.36
CA ASP A 148 -13.86 -1.07 -4.58
C ASP A 148 -13.15 -0.97 -3.22
N GLY A 149 -12.23 -1.92 -2.94
CA GLY A 149 -11.67 -2.02 -1.60
C GLY A 149 -10.44 -2.92 -1.49
N THR A 150 -10.06 -3.16 -0.24
CA THR A 150 -9.01 -4.08 0.18
C THR A 150 -9.51 -4.86 1.38
N SER A 151 -9.31 -6.17 1.39
CA SER A 151 -9.53 -7.03 2.55
C SER A 151 -8.22 -7.75 2.91
N VAL A 152 -7.97 -7.93 4.22
CA VAL A 152 -6.70 -8.46 4.74
C VAL A 152 -6.97 -9.44 5.86
N ALA A 153 -6.37 -10.62 5.75
CA ALA A 153 -6.41 -11.67 6.78
C ALA A 153 -5.01 -12.16 7.15
N ILE A 154 -4.88 -12.73 8.34
CA ILE A 154 -3.71 -13.46 8.78
C ILE A 154 -4.14 -14.84 9.26
N GLU A 155 -3.35 -15.84 8.94
CA GLU A 155 -3.60 -17.25 9.28
C GLU A 155 -2.34 -17.89 9.85
N ALA A 156 -2.52 -18.93 10.65
CA ALA A 156 -1.42 -19.79 11.09
C ALA A 156 -0.92 -20.65 9.91
N GLU A 157 0.37 -20.96 9.92
CA GLU A 157 1.00 -21.94 9.04
C GLU A 157 1.31 -23.23 9.82
N ASP A 158 1.62 -24.32 9.08
CA ASP A 158 2.06 -25.58 9.68
C ASP A 158 3.35 -25.43 10.48
N ASP A 159 4.25 -24.54 10.03
CA ASP A 159 5.43 -24.13 10.79
C ASP A 159 5.02 -23.09 11.84
N PRO A 160 5.22 -23.37 13.14
CA PRO A 160 4.84 -22.46 14.22
C PRO A 160 5.59 -21.12 14.22
N ASN A 161 6.68 -21.00 13.46
CA ASN A 161 7.42 -19.75 13.32
C ASN A 161 6.92 -18.87 12.16
N LEU A 162 5.97 -19.35 11.39
CA LEU A 162 5.47 -18.66 10.20
C LEU A 162 3.98 -18.31 10.35
N SER A 163 3.60 -17.24 9.67
CA SER A 163 2.21 -16.85 9.48
C SER A 163 1.93 -16.66 8.00
N ARG A 164 0.66 -16.75 7.60
CA ARG A 164 0.21 -16.39 6.26
C ARG A 164 -0.57 -15.11 6.30
N ILE A 165 -0.14 -14.11 5.54
CA ILE A 165 -0.89 -12.87 5.29
C ILE A 165 -1.53 -12.99 3.92
N ILE A 166 -2.83 -12.71 3.83
CA ILE A 166 -3.59 -12.70 2.58
C ILE A 166 -4.14 -11.30 2.40
N VAL A 167 -3.89 -10.72 1.23
CA VAL A 167 -4.39 -9.39 0.84
C VAL A 167 -5.18 -9.54 -0.45
N ALA A 168 -6.47 -9.25 -0.38
CA ALA A 168 -7.36 -9.20 -1.53
C ALA A 168 -7.61 -7.73 -1.91
N VAL A 169 -7.46 -7.38 -3.19
CA VAL A 169 -7.63 -5.99 -3.67
C VAL A 169 -8.39 -5.98 -4.98
N SER A 170 -9.54 -5.29 -5.02
CA SER A 170 -10.28 -5.04 -6.25
C SER A 170 -9.71 -3.84 -7.03
N ASN A 171 -9.95 -3.76 -8.34
CA ASN A 171 -9.62 -2.60 -9.20
C ASN A 171 -8.21 -2.05 -9.02
N SER A 172 -7.19 -2.90 -9.00
CA SER A 172 -5.80 -2.48 -8.85
C SER A 172 -4.89 -3.17 -9.86
N THR A 173 -3.75 -2.54 -10.16
CA THR A 173 -2.73 -3.21 -10.96
C THR A 173 -1.96 -4.20 -10.08
N ARG A 174 -1.97 -5.47 -10.49
CA ARG A 174 -1.34 -6.60 -9.78
C ARG A 174 0.11 -6.31 -9.38
N ARG A 175 0.91 -5.85 -10.34
CA ARG A 175 2.31 -5.49 -10.10
C ARG A 175 2.48 -4.44 -9.01
N SER A 176 1.73 -3.33 -9.10
CA SER A 176 1.82 -2.24 -8.12
C SER A 176 1.44 -2.73 -6.73
N MET A 177 0.42 -3.56 -6.60
CA MET A 177 -0.01 -4.08 -5.31
C MET A 177 1.00 -5.04 -4.71
N LEU A 178 1.53 -6.00 -5.48
CA LEU A 178 2.58 -6.90 -5.00
C LEU A 178 3.80 -6.12 -4.50
N GLN A 179 4.27 -5.12 -5.27
CA GLN A 179 5.39 -4.27 -4.87
C GLN A 179 5.10 -3.50 -3.59
N ARG A 180 3.93 -2.88 -3.47
CA ARG A 180 3.53 -2.11 -2.29
C ARG A 180 3.43 -2.99 -1.04
N ILE A 181 2.84 -4.17 -1.17
CA ILE A 181 2.72 -5.15 -0.09
C ILE A 181 4.11 -5.61 0.35
N ALA A 182 4.95 -6.07 -0.59
CA ALA A 182 6.30 -6.53 -0.29
C ALA A 182 7.13 -5.45 0.42
N THR A 183 7.06 -4.20 -0.06
CA THR A 183 7.79 -3.09 0.56
C THR A 183 7.23 -2.73 1.94
N SER A 184 5.91 -2.78 2.12
CA SER A 184 5.28 -2.52 3.44
C SER A 184 5.69 -3.55 4.47
N LEU A 185 5.64 -4.84 4.13
CA LEU A 185 6.07 -5.94 5.02
C LEU A 185 7.56 -5.83 5.36
N SER A 186 8.41 -5.61 4.36
CA SER A 186 9.85 -5.41 4.56
C SER A 186 10.14 -4.24 5.52
N LYS A 187 9.43 -3.14 5.38
CA LYS A 187 9.59 -1.96 6.25
C LYS A 187 9.27 -2.27 7.71
N SER A 188 8.31 -3.14 7.96
CA SER A 188 7.98 -3.63 9.30
C SER A 188 8.94 -4.72 9.80
N GLY A 189 10.02 -5.00 9.06
CA GLY A 189 10.99 -6.05 9.39
C GLY A 189 10.48 -7.47 9.15
N ILE A 190 9.36 -7.62 8.46
CA ILE A 190 8.74 -8.90 8.14
C ILE A 190 9.41 -9.49 6.91
N ASN A 191 9.87 -10.73 7.02
CA ASN A 191 10.47 -11.46 5.92
C ASN A 191 9.43 -12.31 5.19
N ILE A 192 9.48 -12.33 3.84
CA ILE A 192 8.57 -13.09 2.99
C ILE A 192 9.30 -14.32 2.48
N HIS A 193 8.94 -15.49 2.98
CA HIS A 193 9.52 -16.77 2.55
C HIS A 193 8.85 -17.35 1.29
N ARG A 194 7.55 -17.12 1.15
CA ARG A 194 6.76 -17.52 -0.04
C ARG A 194 5.72 -16.46 -0.33
N ALA A 195 5.48 -16.19 -1.59
CA ALA A 195 4.36 -15.37 -1.99
C ALA A 195 3.74 -15.91 -3.29
N TYR A 196 2.45 -15.68 -3.43
CA TYR A 196 1.66 -16.02 -4.61
C TYR A 196 0.82 -14.82 -4.99
N LEU A 197 0.80 -14.52 -6.27
CA LEU A 197 -0.05 -13.50 -6.86
C LEU A 197 -1.05 -14.19 -7.77
N ASP A 198 -2.31 -14.08 -7.42
CA ASP A 198 -3.41 -14.75 -8.09
C ASP A 198 -4.53 -13.75 -8.44
N SER A 199 -5.53 -14.19 -9.20
CA SER A 199 -6.63 -13.35 -9.62
C SER A 199 -7.95 -14.11 -9.66
N VAL A 200 -9.03 -13.43 -9.21
CA VAL A 200 -10.41 -13.91 -9.29
C VAL A 200 -11.24 -12.82 -9.97
N ASP A 201 -12.03 -13.21 -10.98
CA ASP A 201 -12.95 -12.30 -11.67
C ASP A 201 -14.11 -11.92 -10.74
N ASP A 202 -14.40 -10.64 -10.58
CA ASP A 202 -15.52 -10.15 -9.77
C ASP A 202 -16.81 -9.99 -10.58
N GLY A 203 -16.77 -10.28 -11.87
CA GLY A 203 -17.91 -10.23 -12.80
C GLY A 203 -18.37 -8.81 -13.19
N ALA A 204 -17.99 -7.79 -12.45
CA ALA A 204 -18.46 -6.42 -12.65
C ALA A 204 -17.32 -5.40 -12.83
N ASN A 205 -16.27 -5.51 -12.05
CA ASN A 205 -15.19 -4.53 -11.97
C ASN A 205 -13.84 -5.07 -12.48
N GLY A 206 -13.82 -6.28 -13.00
CA GLY A 206 -12.64 -6.95 -13.49
C GLY A 206 -12.06 -7.95 -12.48
N TRP A 207 -10.76 -7.88 -12.20
CA TRP A 207 -10.09 -8.86 -11.36
C TRP A 207 -9.89 -8.37 -9.93
N ILE A 208 -10.24 -9.21 -8.95
CA ILE A 208 -9.74 -9.12 -7.58
C ILE A 208 -8.36 -9.77 -7.56
N THR A 209 -7.36 -9.00 -7.19
CA THR A 209 -6.00 -9.49 -7.01
C THR A 209 -5.84 -10.09 -5.62
N LEU A 210 -5.37 -11.32 -5.53
CA LEU A 210 -5.06 -12.02 -4.30
C LEU A 210 -3.54 -12.11 -4.15
N VAL A 211 -3.00 -11.63 -3.04
CA VAL A 211 -1.59 -11.78 -2.68
C VAL A 211 -1.51 -12.54 -1.38
N GLY A 212 -1.04 -13.78 -1.44
CA GLY A 212 -0.81 -14.62 -0.26
C GLY A 212 0.69 -14.67 0.06
N CYS A 213 1.11 -14.22 1.25
CA CYS A 213 2.49 -14.22 1.70
C CYS A 213 2.67 -15.12 2.93
N VAL A 214 3.56 -16.10 2.87
CA VAL A 214 4.06 -16.80 4.05
C VAL A 214 5.22 -16.00 4.60
N VAL A 215 5.10 -15.57 5.84
CA VAL A 215 5.98 -14.56 6.43
C VAL A 215 6.50 -14.98 7.79
N GLN A 216 7.65 -14.40 8.16
CA GLN A 216 8.24 -14.46 9.48
C GLN A 216 8.33 -13.07 10.08
N GLY A 217 7.95 -12.92 11.32
CA GLY A 217 8.05 -11.65 12.05
C GLY A 217 9.51 -11.22 12.31
N PRO A 218 9.72 -9.95 12.71
CA PRO A 218 11.05 -9.39 12.92
C PRO A 218 11.82 -10.05 14.06
N ASP A 219 11.16 -10.75 14.96
CA ASP A 219 11.71 -11.56 16.05
C ASP A 219 12.05 -13.00 15.66
N GLY A 220 11.80 -13.36 14.39
CA GLY A 220 12.03 -14.70 13.86
C GLY A 220 10.90 -15.70 14.15
N GLY A 221 9.77 -15.24 14.70
CA GLY A 221 8.59 -16.05 15.00
C GLY A 221 7.39 -15.74 14.11
N SER A 222 6.28 -16.43 14.36
CA SER A 222 4.98 -16.11 13.75
C SER A 222 4.42 -14.79 14.30
N ILE A 223 3.51 -14.20 13.54
CA ILE A 223 2.86 -12.92 13.92
C ILE A 223 1.53 -13.24 14.59
N ASP A 224 1.37 -12.84 15.85
CA ASP A 224 0.11 -12.95 16.58
C ASP A 224 -0.91 -11.93 16.04
N GLU A 225 -2.12 -12.42 15.72
CA GLU A 225 -3.25 -11.60 15.25
C GLU A 225 -3.64 -10.45 16.20
N ASN A 226 -3.42 -10.62 17.50
CA ASN A 226 -3.73 -9.60 18.50
C ASN A 226 -2.57 -8.64 18.78
N SER A 227 -1.40 -8.89 18.20
CA SER A 227 -0.19 -8.09 18.44
C SER A 227 -0.33 -6.64 17.95
N PRO A 228 0.39 -5.70 18.56
CA PRO A 228 0.49 -4.33 18.05
C PRO A 228 1.08 -4.29 16.63
N LEU A 229 2.07 -5.14 16.35
CA LEU A 229 2.68 -5.26 15.01
C LEU A 229 1.63 -5.60 13.96
N TRP A 230 0.80 -6.62 14.19
CA TRP A 230 -0.23 -6.98 13.23
C TRP A 230 -1.25 -5.87 13.01
N LYS A 231 -1.69 -5.20 14.07
CA LYS A 231 -2.65 -4.09 13.97
C LYS A 231 -2.10 -2.95 13.10
N GLU A 232 -0.82 -2.63 13.24
CA GLU A 232 -0.15 -1.62 12.41
C GLU A 232 -0.05 -2.07 10.96
N VAL A 233 0.51 -3.25 10.73
CA VAL A 233 0.71 -3.84 9.39
C VAL A 233 -0.63 -3.99 8.65
N ARG A 234 -1.66 -4.54 9.32
CA ARG A 234 -3.00 -4.66 8.75
C ARG A 234 -3.57 -3.30 8.35
N GLY A 235 -3.44 -2.30 9.21
CA GLY A 235 -3.87 -0.93 8.91
C GLY A 235 -3.16 -0.34 7.70
N ASP A 236 -1.86 -0.56 7.58
CA ASP A 236 -1.08 -0.13 6.43
C ASP A 236 -1.52 -0.85 5.15
N LEU A 237 -1.65 -2.18 5.19
CA LEU A 237 -2.06 -3.00 4.04
C LEU A 237 -3.45 -2.62 3.50
N LEU A 238 -4.44 -2.36 4.38
CA LEU A 238 -5.77 -1.90 4.01
C LEU A 238 -5.74 -0.56 3.25
N ARG A 239 -4.75 0.28 3.55
CA ARG A 239 -4.64 1.64 3.01
C ARG A 239 -3.79 1.74 1.75
N LEU A 240 -2.92 0.75 1.47
CA LEU A 240 -1.96 0.80 0.34
C LEU A 240 -2.61 1.14 -0.99
N LYS A 241 -3.81 0.65 -1.26
CA LYS A 241 -4.56 0.93 -2.48
C LYS A 241 -4.88 2.41 -2.65
N TRP A 242 -5.17 3.10 -1.55
CA TRP A 242 -5.70 4.46 -1.52
C TRP A 242 -4.64 5.55 -1.38
N LEU A 243 -3.40 5.15 -1.11
CA LEU A 243 -2.28 6.08 -1.02
C LEU A 243 -1.79 6.48 -2.42
N ASP A 244 -1.53 7.78 -2.60
CA ASP A 244 -0.89 8.28 -3.80
C ASP A 244 0.57 7.80 -3.91
N GLN A 245 1.14 7.88 -5.13
CA GLN A 245 2.49 7.40 -5.39
C GLN A 245 3.58 8.19 -4.64
N ARG A 246 3.36 9.48 -4.37
CA ARG A 246 4.31 10.32 -3.63
C ARG A 246 4.36 9.91 -2.17
N THR A 247 3.19 9.69 -1.56
CA THR A 247 3.06 9.17 -0.17
C THR A 247 3.78 7.85 -0.02
N VAL A 248 3.53 6.91 -0.92
CA VAL A 248 4.17 5.58 -0.91
C VAL A 248 5.70 5.71 -1.03
N ARG A 249 6.18 6.48 -2.00
CA ARG A 249 7.62 6.72 -2.17
C ARG A 249 8.25 7.41 -0.97
N LEU A 250 7.58 8.40 -0.41
CA LEU A 250 8.07 9.12 0.77
C LEU A 250 8.18 8.15 1.96
N GLY A 251 7.12 7.41 2.25
CA GLY A 251 7.07 6.44 3.33
C GLY A 251 8.16 5.38 3.23
N TYR A 252 8.51 4.93 2.02
CA TYR A 252 9.54 3.92 1.83
C TYR A 252 10.97 4.48 1.74
N SER A 253 11.14 5.77 1.48
CA SER A 253 12.48 6.39 1.39
C SER A 253 13.18 6.56 2.74
N PHE A 254 12.43 6.59 3.84
CA PHE A 254 12.97 6.86 5.17
C PHE A 254 12.51 5.79 6.16
N LYS A 255 13.46 5.16 6.85
CA LYS A 255 13.19 4.05 7.77
C LYS A 255 12.26 4.44 8.91
N GLU A 256 12.42 5.64 9.42
CA GLU A 256 11.70 6.17 10.59
C GLU A 256 10.29 6.66 10.26
N LEU A 257 9.96 6.78 8.96
CA LEU A 257 8.70 7.36 8.52
C LEU A 257 7.63 6.28 8.33
N THR A 258 6.59 6.28 9.15
CA THR A 258 5.43 5.41 8.96
C THR A 258 4.56 5.86 7.79
N LEU A 259 3.78 4.96 7.18
CA LEU A 259 2.87 5.32 6.09
C LEU A 259 1.82 6.37 6.50
N PRO A 260 1.20 6.30 7.70
CA PRO A 260 0.34 7.37 8.18
C PRO A 260 1.01 8.73 8.28
N CYS A 261 2.25 8.78 8.78
CA CYS A 261 3.02 10.04 8.81
C CYS A 261 3.34 10.54 7.41
N ALA A 262 3.70 9.66 6.48
CA ALA A 262 3.96 10.01 5.09
C ALA A 262 2.71 10.62 4.42
N GLU A 263 1.54 10.04 4.68
CA GLU A 263 0.27 10.56 4.17
C GLU A 263 -0.06 11.96 4.72
N ILE A 264 0.16 12.18 6.01
CA ILE A 264 -0.03 13.51 6.62
C ILE A 264 0.93 14.53 6.00
N ILE A 265 2.22 14.17 5.86
CA ILE A 265 3.23 15.06 5.28
C ILE A 265 2.87 15.43 3.84
N THR A 266 2.49 14.47 3.02
CA THR A 266 2.10 14.73 1.62
C THR A 266 0.82 15.54 1.53
N ALA A 267 -0.18 15.24 2.36
CA ALA A 267 -1.44 15.98 2.41
C ALA A 267 -1.24 17.43 2.88
N LEU A 268 -0.44 17.64 3.92
CA LEU A 268 -0.09 18.99 4.38
C LEU A 268 0.73 19.74 3.32
N SER A 269 1.67 19.07 2.66
CA SER A 269 2.46 19.65 1.58
C SER A 269 1.58 20.13 0.43
N ASP A 270 0.60 19.33 0.02
CA ASP A 270 -0.34 19.70 -1.03
C ASP A 270 -1.28 20.82 -0.59
N LEU A 271 -1.72 20.82 0.65
CA LEU A 271 -2.53 21.89 1.22
C LEU A 271 -1.79 23.22 1.21
N ILE A 272 -0.57 23.28 1.75
CA ILE A 272 0.20 24.51 1.84
C ILE A 272 0.75 24.98 0.49
N ASN A 273 0.99 24.05 -0.44
CA ASN A 273 1.44 24.40 -1.78
C ASN A 273 0.48 25.37 -2.47
N GLN A 274 -0.84 25.16 -2.29
CA GLN A 274 -1.88 26.02 -2.86
C GLN A 274 -1.77 27.48 -2.41
N TYR A 275 -1.27 27.69 -1.20
CA TYR A 275 -1.05 29.01 -0.63
C TYR A 275 0.33 29.57 -1.01
N LEU A 276 1.38 28.76 -0.89
CA LEU A 276 2.75 29.20 -1.10
C LEU A 276 3.08 29.49 -2.58
N VAL A 277 2.53 28.70 -3.51
CA VAL A 277 2.77 28.91 -4.95
C VAL A 277 2.27 30.27 -5.42
N LYS A 278 1.20 30.81 -4.82
CA LYS A 278 0.69 32.16 -5.13
C LYS A 278 1.63 33.24 -4.64
N LYS A 279 2.35 33.04 -3.54
CA LYS A 279 3.35 34.01 -3.03
C LYS A 279 4.60 34.02 -3.89
N ASN A 280 5.12 32.85 -4.26
CA ASN A 280 6.30 32.73 -5.11
C ASN A 280 6.30 31.37 -5.84
N PRO A 281 5.85 31.32 -7.10
CA PRO A 281 5.76 30.08 -7.88
C PRO A 281 7.12 29.43 -8.20
N TYR A 282 8.19 30.21 -8.16
CA TYR A 282 9.54 29.67 -8.39
C TYR A 282 10.12 29.01 -7.14
N ALA A 283 9.92 29.60 -5.97
CA ALA A 283 10.43 29.09 -4.70
C ALA A 283 9.62 27.89 -4.18
N PHE A 284 8.31 27.82 -4.49
CA PHE A 284 7.37 26.87 -3.89
C PHE A 284 6.64 26.01 -4.90
N ASN A 285 7.23 25.72 -6.07
CA ASN A 285 6.65 24.72 -6.95
C ASN A 285 6.66 23.32 -6.29
N PRO A 286 5.79 22.39 -6.70
CA PRO A 286 5.64 21.08 -6.05
C PRO A 286 6.94 20.29 -5.90
N THR A 287 7.80 20.31 -6.93
CA THR A 287 9.08 19.57 -6.91
C THR A 287 10.06 20.16 -5.89
N ARG A 288 10.17 21.50 -5.84
CA ARG A 288 11.04 22.16 -4.86
C ARG A 288 10.53 21.98 -3.44
N LEU A 289 9.21 22.07 -3.24
CA LEU A 289 8.59 21.83 -1.93
C LEU A 289 8.85 20.40 -1.45
N ASP A 290 8.69 19.39 -2.31
CA ASP A 290 9.06 18.01 -1.98
C ASP A 290 10.54 17.89 -1.60
N THR A 291 11.44 18.57 -2.31
CA THR A 291 12.87 18.59 -1.99
C THR A 291 13.14 19.21 -0.62
N LEU A 292 12.52 20.36 -0.29
CA LEU A 292 12.68 21.03 0.99
C LEU A 292 12.19 20.16 2.15
N VAL A 293 11.05 19.50 1.99
CA VAL A 293 10.48 18.58 2.98
C VAL A 293 11.38 17.36 3.19
N ARG A 294 11.85 16.72 2.10
CA ARG A 294 12.75 15.56 2.19
C ARG A 294 14.09 15.88 2.83
N SER A 295 14.65 17.05 2.54
CA SER A 295 15.92 17.49 3.13
C SER A 295 15.82 17.77 4.64
N ASN A 296 14.61 17.92 5.17
CA ASN A 296 14.35 18.17 6.60
C ASN A 296 13.32 17.16 7.14
N ILE A 297 13.46 15.89 6.75
CA ILE A 297 12.42 14.88 6.99
C ILE A 297 12.12 14.67 8.49
N THR A 298 13.12 14.74 9.34
CA THR A 298 12.93 14.58 10.80
C THR A 298 11.97 15.64 11.36
N LEU A 299 12.08 16.88 10.88
CA LEU A 299 11.17 17.95 11.26
C LEU A 299 9.76 17.71 10.71
N ALA A 300 9.64 17.25 9.46
CA ALA A 300 8.36 16.88 8.87
C ALA A 300 7.67 15.74 9.65
N ILE A 301 8.44 14.73 10.08
CA ILE A 301 7.94 13.63 10.94
C ILE A 301 7.42 14.20 12.27
N SER A 302 8.15 15.12 12.90
CA SER A 302 7.74 15.73 14.17
C SER A 302 6.42 16.50 14.04
N ILE A 303 6.22 17.21 12.93
CA ILE A 303 4.97 17.91 12.63
C ILE A 303 3.83 16.91 12.37
N ALA A 304 4.08 15.85 11.62
CA ALA A 304 3.09 14.79 11.38
C ALA A 304 2.71 14.06 12.68
N SER A 305 3.67 13.83 13.57
CA SER A 305 3.40 13.24 14.90
C SER A 305 2.56 14.18 15.76
N LEU A 306 2.85 15.49 15.75
CA LEU A 306 2.01 16.48 16.44
C LEU A 306 0.56 16.44 15.93
N PHE A 307 0.38 16.32 14.60
CA PHE A 307 -0.94 16.18 13.98
C PHE A 307 -1.64 14.89 14.44
N GLN A 308 -0.95 13.75 14.42
CA GLN A 308 -1.52 12.47 14.86
C GLN A 308 -1.95 12.52 16.32
N ASP A 309 -1.11 13.03 17.20
CA ASP A 309 -1.37 13.08 18.64
C ASP A 309 -2.52 14.05 18.97
N ARG A 310 -2.59 15.18 18.26
CA ARG A 310 -3.69 16.15 18.42
C ARG A 310 -5.06 15.54 18.12
N PHE A 311 -5.15 14.72 17.08
CA PHE A 311 -6.41 14.14 16.61
C PHE A 311 -6.62 12.69 17.02
N ASN A 312 -5.76 12.14 17.89
CA ASN A 312 -5.89 10.77 18.37
C ASN A 312 -7.21 10.61 19.17
N PRO A 313 -8.17 9.79 18.70
CA PRO A 313 -9.47 9.69 19.34
C PRO A 313 -9.41 8.99 20.71
N ARG A 314 -8.34 8.25 21.00
CA ARG A 314 -8.17 7.54 22.28
C ARG A 314 -7.47 8.39 23.33
N ASN A 315 -6.56 9.24 22.90
CA ASN A 315 -5.76 10.09 23.80
C ASN A 315 -5.36 11.38 23.07
N PRO A 316 -6.29 12.33 22.86
CA PRO A 316 -5.99 13.59 22.20
C PRO A 316 -5.11 14.46 23.09
N LEU A 317 -4.15 15.17 22.48
CA LEU A 317 -3.34 16.14 23.20
C LEU A 317 -4.22 17.22 23.84
N GLN A 318 -3.89 17.58 25.08
CA GLN A 318 -4.50 18.75 25.73
C GLN A 318 -3.95 20.04 25.11
N ASP A 319 -4.75 21.10 25.08
CA ASP A 319 -4.38 22.38 24.47
C ASP A 319 -3.06 22.94 24.99
N SER A 320 -2.78 22.80 26.28
CA SER A 320 -1.51 23.24 26.88
C SER A 320 -0.30 22.49 26.35
N GLU A 321 -0.42 21.17 26.20
CA GLU A 321 0.64 20.31 25.67
C GLU A 321 0.82 20.56 24.17
N TYR A 322 -0.27 20.67 23.42
CA TYR A 322 -0.24 21.01 22.00
C TYR A 322 0.51 22.34 21.77
N ASN A 323 0.17 23.38 22.55
CA ASN A 323 0.80 24.69 22.46
C ASN A 323 2.30 24.64 22.80
N ALA A 324 2.67 23.89 23.84
CA ALA A 324 4.08 23.71 24.22
C ALA A 324 4.87 23.04 23.09
N ARG A 325 4.39 21.92 22.57
CA ARG A 325 5.05 21.19 21.46
C ARG A 325 5.12 22.02 20.18
N THR A 326 4.09 22.81 19.90
CA THR A 326 4.11 23.75 18.76
C THR A 326 5.17 24.82 18.91
N ALA A 327 5.34 25.37 20.13
CA ALA A 327 6.37 26.35 20.41
C ALA A 327 7.77 25.75 20.26
N GLU A 328 8.00 24.53 20.79
CA GLU A 328 9.27 23.79 20.63
C GLU A 328 9.59 23.54 19.15
N LEU A 329 8.60 23.16 18.32
CA LEU A 329 8.82 22.97 16.90
C LEU A 329 9.14 24.27 16.17
N LYS A 330 8.52 25.40 16.54
CA LYS A 330 8.85 26.71 15.99
C LYS A 330 10.29 27.12 16.33
N GLU A 331 10.73 26.88 17.56
CA GLU A 331 12.11 27.11 17.97
C GLU A 331 13.09 26.18 17.20
N LEU A 332 12.74 24.90 17.05
CA LEU A 332 13.53 23.94 16.30
C LEU A 332 13.70 24.37 14.83
N ILE A 333 12.62 24.87 14.19
CA ILE A 333 12.69 25.40 12.81
C ILE A 333 13.71 26.53 12.71
N VAL A 334 13.68 27.47 13.64
CA VAL A 334 14.63 28.61 13.64
C VAL A 334 16.06 28.15 13.82
N ASN A 335 16.31 27.17 14.69
CA ASN A 335 17.64 26.74 15.09
C ASN A 335 18.28 25.72 14.13
N THR A 336 17.50 24.95 13.38
CA THR A 336 18.02 23.83 12.57
C THR A 336 17.84 23.97 11.07
N VAL A 337 16.96 24.87 10.60
CA VAL A 337 16.68 25.03 9.18
C VAL A 337 17.39 26.27 8.66
N ASP A 338 18.39 26.10 7.81
CA ASP A 338 19.21 27.22 7.29
C ASP A 338 18.49 28.03 6.18
N LEU A 339 17.74 27.32 5.30
CA LEU A 339 17.10 27.94 4.16
C LEU A 339 15.81 28.66 4.55
N GLU A 340 15.68 29.91 4.20
CA GLU A 340 14.49 30.73 4.47
C GLU A 340 13.21 30.16 3.81
N ASP A 341 13.33 29.64 2.59
CA ASP A 341 12.22 28.95 1.91
C ASP A 341 11.74 27.74 2.72
N ALA A 342 12.67 26.95 3.29
CA ALA A 342 12.32 25.80 4.10
C ALA A 342 11.69 26.22 5.45
N ARG A 343 12.21 27.26 6.10
CA ARG A 343 11.58 27.84 7.30
C ARG A 343 10.15 28.28 7.02
N THR A 344 9.93 28.93 5.89
CA THR A 344 8.60 29.34 5.44
C THR A 344 7.69 28.13 5.27
N VAL A 345 8.13 27.07 4.60
CA VAL A 345 7.38 25.83 4.39
C VAL A 345 6.95 25.22 5.73
N PHE A 346 7.87 25.04 6.68
CA PHE A 346 7.56 24.37 7.93
C PHE A 346 6.72 25.23 8.89
N ASN A 347 6.90 26.54 8.90
CA ASN A 347 6.01 27.42 9.66
C ASN A 347 4.58 27.38 9.12
N VAL A 348 4.39 27.45 7.78
CA VAL A 348 3.07 27.35 7.17
C VAL A 348 2.47 25.93 7.35
N MET A 349 3.30 24.89 7.41
CA MET A 349 2.85 23.53 7.79
C MET A 349 2.28 23.48 9.21
N LEU A 350 2.96 24.11 10.17
CA LEU A 350 2.45 24.22 11.55
C LEU A 350 1.15 25.04 11.62
N ASP A 351 1.10 26.14 10.89
CA ASP A 351 -0.13 26.96 10.82
C ASP A 351 -1.29 26.16 10.19
N ALA A 352 -0.99 25.34 9.18
CA ALA A 352 -1.98 24.42 8.59
C ALA A 352 -2.47 23.37 9.61
N VAL A 353 -1.55 22.77 10.40
CA VAL A 353 -1.92 21.84 11.48
C VAL A 353 -2.84 22.53 12.49
N ASP A 354 -2.53 23.78 12.87
CA ASP A 354 -3.37 24.56 13.80
C ASP A 354 -4.75 24.87 13.23
N ALA A 355 -4.82 25.16 11.94
CA ALA A 355 -6.05 25.45 11.24
C ALA A 355 -6.97 24.22 11.06
N VAL A 356 -6.45 22.99 11.12
CA VAL A 356 -7.30 21.78 11.04
C VAL A 356 -8.14 21.64 12.30
N LYS A 357 -9.46 21.52 12.12
CA LYS A 357 -10.44 21.36 13.21
C LYS A 357 -10.91 19.92 13.35
N ARG A 358 -10.93 19.13 12.28
CA ARG A 358 -11.33 17.70 12.27
C ARG A 358 -10.66 16.99 11.11
N THR A 359 -10.46 15.69 11.28
CA THR A 359 -9.93 14.80 10.24
C THR A 359 -10.54 13.40 10.38
N ASN A 360 -10.52 12.63 9.30
CA ASN A 360 -10.85 11.21 9.27
C ASN A 360 -9.61 10.30 9.32
N LEU A 361 -8.48 10.82 9.79
CA LEU A 361 -7.18 10.10 9.79
C LEU A 361 -7.29 8.69 10.40
N PHE A 362 -8.06 8.53 11.47
CA PHE A 362 -8.19 7.27 12.23
C PHE A 362 -9.34 6.36 11.78
N ILE A 363 -9.99 6.66 10.66
CA ILE A 363 -10.95 5.76 10.01
C ILE A 363 -10.14 4.80 9.13
N GLU A 364 -10.24 3.48 9.40
CA GLU A 364 -9.41 2.46 8.74
C GLU A 364 -9.74 2.30 7.25
N ASP A 365 -11.01 2.27 6.89
CA ASP A 365 -11.53 2.01 5.53
C ASP A 365 -11.75 3.26 4.68
N ARG A 366 -11.11 4.39 5.01
CA ARG A 366 -11.26 5.62 4.26
C ARG A 366 -10.55 5.57 2.89
N TYR A 367 -11.20 6.10 1.87
CA TYR A 367 -10.65 6.22 0.51
C TYR A 367 -9.70 7.40 0.32
N ALA A 368 -9.78 8.40 1.18
CA ALA A 368 -8.97 9.61 1.13
C ALA A 368 -8.85 10.23 2.52
N LEU A 369 -7.76 10.95 2.75
CA LEU A 369 -7.61 11.77 3.95
C LEU A 369 -8.38 13.07 3.78
N SER A 370 -9.27 13.38 4.71
CA SER A 370 -10.05 14.61 4.73
C SER A 370 -9.75 15.44 5.98
N MET A 371 -9.62 16.74 5.80
CA MET A 371 -9.37 17.72 6.85
C MET A 371 -10.39 18.85 6.75
N ARG A 372 -11.13 19.10 7.84
CA ARG A 372 -11.90 20.34 7.96
C ARG A 372 -10.97 21.43 8.46
N ILE A 373 -10.86 22.52 7.70
CA ILE A 373 -9.91 23.58 7.94
C ILE A 373 -10.64 24.84 8.39
N ASP A 374 -10.01 25.59 9.28
CA ASP A 374 -10.44 26.95 9.61
C ASP A 374 -10.34 27.83 8.36
N PRO A 375 -11.43 28.48 7.95
CA PRO A 375 -11.44 29.28 6.73
C PRO A 375 -10.43 30.44 6.74
N SER A 376 -10.02 30.91 7.90
CA SER A 376 -9.03 32.00 8.02
C SER A 376 -7.68 31.70 7.36
N LEU A 377 -7.33 30.42 7.26
CA LEU A 377 -6.10 30.00 6.55
C LEU A 377 -6.12 30.39 5.06
N LEU A 378 -7.29 30.49 4.46
CA LEU A 378 -7.46 30.75 3.02
C LEU A 378 -7.87 32.21 2.73
N THR A 379 -8.10 33.03 3.76
CA THR A 379 -8.39 34.45 3.58
C THR A 379 -7.12 35.22 3.26
N THR A 380 -7.19 36.05 2.21
CA THR A 380 -6.13 36.98 1.83
C THR A 380 -6.70 38.38 1.83
N ASP A 381 -5.85 39.41 1.88
CA ASP A 381 -6.26 40.81 1.84
C ASP A 381 -7.11 41.13 0.60
N ASP A 382 -6.88 40.42 -0.51
CA ASP A 382 -7.61 40.54 -1.77
C ASP A 382 -8.98 39.83 -1.75
N ARG A 383 -9.25 38.98 -0.77
CA ARG A 383 -10.49 38.22 -0.64
C ARG A 383 -10.95 38.18 0.82
N PRO A 384 -11.60 39.25 1.29
CA PRO A 384 -12.03 39.35 2.70
C PRO A 384 -13.23 38.44 3.04
N GLU A 385 -13.95 37.90 2.05
CA GLU A 385 -15.06 37.02 2.28
C GLU A 385 -14.58 35.64 2.76
N CYS A 386 -14.79 35.37 4.04
CA CYS A 386 -14.46 34.10 4.67
C CYS A 386 -15.50 33.04 4.31
N PRO A 387 -15.13 31.87 3.76
CA PRO A 387 -16.04 30.78 3.54
C PRO A 387 -16.64 30.28 4.87
N PHE A 388 -17.88 29.79 4.83
CA PHE A 388 -18.53 29.20 6.00
C PHE A 388 -17.88 27.88 6.44
N GLY A 389 -17.37 27.11 5.50
CA GLY A 389 -16.67 25.85 5.76
C GLY A 389 -15.74 25.44 4.64
N VAL A 390 -14.59 24.93 5.00
CA VAL A 390 -13.57 24.44 4.09
C VAL A 390 -13.17 23.03 4.46
N PHE A 391 -13.15 22.14 3.48
CA PHE A 391 -12.62 20.81 3.61
C PHE A 391 -11.54 20.61 2.54
N PHE A 392 -10.40 20.13 2.95
CA PHE A 392 -9.35 19.64 2.06
C PHE A 392 -9.41 18.11 2.02
N VAL A 393 -9.31 17.54 0.83
CA VAL A 393 -9.32 16.09 0.61
C VAL A 393 -8.06 15.72 -0.18
N HIS A 394 -7.31 14.78 0.36
CA HIS A 394 -6.12 14.21 -0.26
C HIS A 394 -6.37 12.72 -0.53
N GLY A 395 -6.36 12.32 -1.79
CA GLY A 395 -6.59 10.95 -2.23
C GLY A 395 -5.55 10.51 -3.26
N ARG A 396 -5.63 9.24 -3.65
CA ARG A 396 -4.68 8.60 -4.57
C ARG A 396 -4.54 9.36 -5.89
N ASP A 397 -5.65 9.77 -6.45
CA ASP A 397 -5.72 10.31 -7.82
C ASP A 397 -6.19 11.76 -7.85
N PHE A 398 -6.44 12.37 -6.69
CA PHE A 398 -6.92 13.73 -6.60
C PHE A 398 -6.58 14.41 -5.27
N ASN A 399 -6.38 15.72 -5.33
CA ASN A 399 -6.41 16.62 -4.20
C ASN A 399 -7.43 17.71 -4.48
N GLY A 400 -8.17 18.17 -3.48
CA GLY A 400 -9.16 19.19 -3.72
C GLY A 400 -9.72 19.84 -2.48
N PHE A 401 -10.37 20.97 -2.71
CA PHE A 401 -11.11 21.68 -1.69
C PHE A 401 -12.61 21.57 -1.93
N HIS A 402 -13.35 21.39 -0.86
CA HIS A 402 -14.78 21.66 -0.82
C HIS A 402 -15.02 22.93 0.01
N VAL A 403 -15.46 23.98 -0.64
CA VAL A 403 -15.68 25.29 -0.02
C VAL A 403 -17.17 25.62 0.01
N ARG A 404 -17.67 26.10 1.15
CA ARG A 404 -19.07 26.49 1.35
C ARG A 404 -19.13 27.97 1.75
N PHE A 405 -19.96 28.73 1.08
CA PHE A 405 -20.31 30.12 1.40
C PHE A 405 -21.73 30.19 1.95
N ARG A 406 -22.07 31.25 2.69
CA ARG A 406 -23.40 31.41 3.32
C ARG A 406 -24.53 31.44 2.30
N ASP A 407 -24.32 32.15 1.19
CA ASP A 407 -25.37 32.44 0.21
C ASP A 407 -25.44 31.40 -0.93
N ILE A 408 -24.52 30.45 -0.96
CA ILE A 408 -24.45 29.40 -1.97
C ILE A 408 -24.68 28.04 -1.29
N SER A 409 -25.90 27.53 -1.42
CA SER A 409 -26.24 26.19 -0.90
C SER A 409 -25.67 25.04 -1.75
N ARG A 410 -25.09 25.33 -2.90
CA ARG A 410 -24.47 24.36 -3.82
C ARG A 410 -23.04 24.80 -4.10
N GLY A 411 -22.07 24.03 -3.66
CA GLY A 411 -20.74 24.39 -4.04
C GLY A 411 -19.69 23.44 -3.47
N GLY A 412 -19.06 22.73 -4.31
CA GLY A 412 -17.75 22.15 -4.08
C GLY A 412 -16.89 22.58 -5.22
N VAL A 413 -15.76 23.17 -4.91
CA VAL A 413 -14.70 23.33 -5.89
C VAL A 413 -13.83 22.09 -5.76
N ARG A 414 -13.72 21.33 -6.84
CA ARG A 414 -12.82 20.19 -6.92
C ARG A 414 -11.64 20.61 -7.80
N ALA A 415 -10.46 20.71 -7.22
CA ALA A 415 -9.24 20.82 -7.98
C ALA A 415 -8.62 19.44 -8.14
N ILE A 416 -8.60 18.94 -9.36
CA ILE A 416 -7.85 17.75 -9.73
C ILE A 416 -6.48 18.26 -10.19
N HIS A 417 -5.47 18.01 -9.39
CA HIS A 417 -4.04 18.30 -9.60
C HIS A 417 -3.64 19.62 -10.31
N PRO A 418 -2.50 20.22 -9.98
CA PRO A 418 -2.20 21.61 -9.55
C PRO A 418 -2.72 22.73 -10.45
N LYS A 419 -3.18 22.43 -11.66
CA LYS A 419 -3.73 23.44 -12.59
C LYS A 419 -5.16 23.86 -12.27
N GLY A 420 -5.91 23.11 -11.46
CA GLY A 420 -7.32 23.38 -11.20
C GLY A 420 -7.60 24.53 -10.24
N ILE A 421 -6.63 24.93 -9.42
CA ILE A 421 -6.82 25.99 -8.41
C ILE A 421 -6.57 27.37 -8.99
N GLU A 422 -5.83 27.51 -10.08
CA GLU A 422 -5.66 28.78 -10.77
C GLU A 422 -6.97 29.32 -11.37
N GLN A 423 -8.01 28.47 -11.48
CA GLN A 423 -9.30 28.84 -12.04
C GLN A 423 -10.33 29.30 -11.00
N PHE A 424 -10.01 29.22 -9.71
CA PHE A 424 -10.87 29.59 -8.59
C PHE A 424 -10.18 30.56 -7.65
#